data_24cb0892b9b95a3c5bdc2a0042babcfb
#
_entry.id   24cb0892b9b95a3c5bdc2a0042babcfb
#
_cell.length_a   1.000
_cell.length_b   1.000
_cell.length_c   1.000
_cell.angle_alpha   90.00
_cell.angle_beta   90.00
_cell.angle_gamma   90.00
#
_symmetry.space_group_name_H-M   'P 1'
#
loop_
_entity.id
_entity.type
_entity.pdbx_description
1 polymer ?
#
loop_
_entity_poly.entity_id
_entity_poly.type
_entity_poly.pdbx_seq_one_letter_code
_entity_poly.pdbx_strand_id
1 'polypeptide(L)'
;MAHLNFVKSLLPIELTDTFVVNGCSAGGLATYTWVDTIADWVHGMNPKTKVYGLPDSGFFVDYPSNKTGTNDYGRWIKAVADLANSVVPLPNSNCVADNKENPHYCLMAEHLVKYIQTPLFIDESLYDAWQVQ
;
A
#
# COMPACT_ATOMS: atom_id res chain seq x y z
N MET A 1 9.60 6.92 -8.28
CA MET A 1 9.57 7.17 -9.75
C MET A 1 10.74 6.52 -10.50
N ALA A 2 11.98 6.49 -9.97
CA ALA A 2 13.14 5.86 -10.68
C ALA A 2 12.88 4.40 -11.07
N HIS A 3 12.31 3.57 -10.18
CA HIS A 3 11.98 2.17 -10.46
C HIS A 3 10.92 2.02 -11.56
N LEU A 4 9.88 2.87 -11.58
CA LEU A 4 8.85 2.83 -12.61
C LEU A 4 9.42 3.20 -13.99
N ASN A 5 10.32 4.18 -14.03
CA ASN A 5 11.02 4.52 -15.28
C ASN A 5 11.91 3.38 -15.79
N PHE A 6 12.53 2.63 -14.87
CA PHE A 6 13.28 1.43 -15.24
C PHE A 6 12.36 0.34 -15.81
N VAL A 7 11.21 0.07 -15.16
CA VAL A 7 10.20 -0.88 -15.68
C VAL A 7 9.75 -0.48 -17.09
N LYS A 8 9.46 0.82 -17.31
CA LYS A 8 9.09 1.35 -18.63
C LYS A 8 10.17 1.10 -19.69
N SER A 9 11.45 1.13 -19.31
CA SER A 9 12.56 0.86 -20.27
C SER A 9 12.64 -0.61 -20.69
N LEU A 10 12.01 -1.51 -19.94
CA LEU A 10 12.04 -2.96 -20.20
C LEU A 10 10.76 -3.49 -20.84
N LEU A 11 9.62 -2.83 -20.60
CA LEU A 11 8.29 -3.31 -20.98
C LEU A 11 7.54 -2.25 -21.80
N PRO A 12 6.83 -2.65 -22.88
CA PRO A 12 6.01 -1.75 -23.70
C PRO A 12 4.68 -1.45 -22.96
N ILE A 13 4.74 -0.67 -21.88
CA ILE A 13 3.57 -0.34 -21.05
C ILE A 13 2.45 0.28 -21.88
N GLU A 14 2.79 1.05 -22.91
CA GLU A 14 1.85 1.70 -23.84
C GLU A 14 0.97 0.69 -24.60
N LEU A 15 1.41 -0.56 -24.74
CA LEU A 15 0.71 -1.64 -25.44
C LEU A 15 0.01 -2.62 -24.47
N THR A 16 0.08 -2.35 -23.17
CA THR A 16 -0.43 -3.27 -22.15
C THR A 16 -1.94 -3.08 -21.94
N ASP A 17 -2.73 -4.13 -22.08
CA ASP A 17 -4.18 -4.11 -21.83
C ASP A 17 -4.51 -4.16 -20.32
N THR A 18 -3.71 -4.90 -19.57
CA THR A 18 -3.91 -5.11 -18.13
C THR A 18 -2.58 -5.02 -17.38
N PHE A 19 -2.58 -4.28 -16.29
CA PHE A 19 -1.44 -4.11 -15.40
C PHE A 19 -1.84 -4.50 -13.96
N VAL A 20 -1.12 -5.43 -13.35
CA VAL A 20 -1.38 -5.87 -11.97
C VAL A 20 -0.22 -5.47 -11.08
N VAL A 21 -0.53 -4.71 -10.04
CA VAL A 21 0.43 -4.38 -8.97
C VAL A 21 0.30 -5.45 -7.88
N ASN A 22 1.35 -6.19 -7.65
CA ASN A 22 1.35 -7.30 -6.69
C ASN A 22 2.56 -7.22 -5.74
N GLY A 23 2.36 -7.72 -4.54
CA GLY A 23 3.43 -7.93 -3.57
C GLY A 23 2.92 -8.74 -2.38
N CYS A 24 3.84 -9.51 -1.76
CA CYS A 24 3.53 -10.36 -0.62
C CYS A 24 4.05 -9.75 0.69
N SER A 25 3.31 -9.91 1.79
CA SER A 25 3.68 -9.44 3.13
C SER A 25 3.91 -7.92 3.14
N ALA A 26 5.09 -7.44 3.48
CA ALA A 26 5.45 -6.02 3.35
C ALA A 26 5.27 -5.48 1.92
N GLY A 27 5.43 -6.33 0.89
CA GLY A 27 5.10 -6.02 -0.50
C GLY A 27 3.60 -5.87 -0.74
N GLY A 28 2.77 -6.66 -0.06
CA GLY A 28 1.32 -6.50 -0.04
C GLY A 28 0.91 -5.15 0.58
N LEU A 29 1.51 -4.78 1.70
CA LEU A 29 1.33 -3.45 2.29
C LEU A 29 1.76 -2.33 1.34
N ALA A 30 2.88 -2.51 0.63
CA ALA A 30 3.34 -1.56 -0.38
C ALA A 30 2.35 -1.46 -1.56
N THR A 31 1.66 -2.55 -1.92
CA THR A 31 0.60 -2.55 -2.93
C THR A 31 -0.54 -1.62 -2.52
N TYR A 32 -1.08 -1.74 -1.30
CA TYR A 32 -2.08 -0.79 -0.80
C TYR A 32 -1.60 0.66 -0.87
N THR A 33 -0.35 0.88 -0.48
CA THR A 33 0.22 2.22 -0.38
C THR A 33 0.39 2.90 -1.74
N TRP A 34 0.79 2.16 -2.77
CA TRP A 34 1.27 2.73 -4.03
C TRP A 34 0.40 2.44 -5.25
N VAL A 35 -0.62 1.58 -5.16
CA VAL A 35 -1.39 1.12 -6.31
C VAL A 35 -2.02 2.27 -7.11
N ASP A 36 -2.62 3.27 -6.45
CA ASP A 36 -3.22 4.43 -7.13
C ASP A 36 -2.17 5.27 -7.84
N THR A 37 -1.02 5.52 -7.18
CA THR A 37 0.10 6.24 -7.80
C THR A 37 0.66 5.52 -9.03
N ILE A 38 0.71 4.18 -8.97
CA ILE A 38 1.14 3.35 -10.10
C ILE A 38 0.07 3.36 -11.20
N ALA A 39 -1.20 3.30 -10.84
CA ALA A 39 -2.30 3.39 -11.80
C ALA A 39 -2.27 4.71 -12.56
N ASP A 40 -2.09 5.83 -11.87
CA ASP A 40 -1.97 7.15 -12.50
C ASP A 40 -0.77 7.21 -13.45
N TRP A 41 0.36 6.62 -13.06
CA TRP A 41 1.54 6.54 -13.91
C TRP A 41 1.30 5.69 -15.16
N VAL A 42 0.62 4.54 -15.04
CA VAL A 42 0.23 3.68 -16.18
C VAL A 42 -0.74 4.41 -17.11
N HIS A 43 -1.79 5.02 -16.55
CA HIS A 43 -2.80 5.75 -17.31
C HIS A 43 -2.23 6.99 -18.03
N GLY A 44 -1.16 7.58 -17.50
CA GLY A 44 -0.42 8.64 -18.17
C GLY A 44 0.25 8.19 -19.48
N MET A 45 0.46 6.88 -19.67
CA MET A 45 1.01 6.30 -20.90
C MET A 45 -0.05 5.66 -21.79
N ASN A 46 -0.98 4.89 -21.18
CA ASN A 46 -2.11 4.30 -21.87
C ASN A 46 -3.37 4.36 -20.98
N PRO A 47 -4.28 5.32 -21.20
CA PRO A 47 -5.48 5.48 -20.40
C PRO A 47 -6.49 4.34 -20.53
N LYS A 48 -6.30 3.42 -21.49
CA LYS A 48 -7.16 2.25 -21.69
C LYS A 48 -6.72 1.03 -20.90
N THR A 49 -5.48 1.02 -20.37
CA THR A 49 -4.97 -0.09 -19.57
C THR A 49 -5.81 -0.26 -18.30
N LYS A 50 -6.26 -1.47 -18.04
CA LYS A 50 -6.93 -1.81 -16.79
C LYS A 50 -5.87 -2.06 -15.73
N VAL A 51 -5.92 -1.32 -14.61
CA VAL A 51 -4.99 -1.50 -13.50
C VAL A 51 -5.70 -2.12 -12.32
N TYR A 52 -5.07 -3.10 -11.69
CA TYR A 52 -5.56 -3.80 -10.52
C TYR A 52 -4.46 -3.95 -9.48
N GLY A 53 -4.84 -4.00 -8.19
CA GLY A 53 -3.94 -4.39 -7.11
C GLY A 53 -4.25 -5.80 -6.63
N LEU A 54 -3.19 -6.57 -6.36
CA LEU A 54 -3.25 -7.91 -5.74
C LEU A 54 -2.33 -7.92 -4.52
N PRO A 55 -2.73 -7.30 -3.40
CA PRO A 55 -1.98 -7.41 -2.16
C PRO A 55 -2.16 -8.81 -1.58
N ASP A 56 -1.05 -9.56 -1.45
CA ASP A 56 -0.98 -10.89 -0.87
C ASP A 56 -0.42 -10.79 0.56
N SER A 57 -1.19 -11.26 1.55
CA SER A 57 -0.78 -11.35 2.96
C SER A 57 -0.22 -10.03 3.51
N GLY A 58 -0.85 -8.90 3.15
CA GLY A 58 -0.37 -7.56 3.47
C GLY A 58 -1.36 -6.69 4.26
N PHE A 59 -2.50 -7.26 4.67
CA PHE A 59 -3.51 -6.54 5.46
C PHE A 59 -3.22 -6.67 6.96
N PHE A 60 -2.16 -6.03 7.42
CA PHE A 60 -1.80 -6.02 8.84
C PHE A 60 -2.75 -5.12 9.64
N VAL A 61 -3.30 -5.68 10.71
CA VAL A 61 -4.22 -5.01 11.62
C VAL A 61 -3.50 -4.61 12.90
N ASP A 62 -3.72 -3.39 13.37
CA ASP A 62 -3.17 -2.91 14.65
C ASP A 62 -4.05 -3.35 15.82
N TYR A 63 -3.84 -4.57 16.27
CA TYR A 63 -4.54 -5.19 17.38
C TYR A 63 -3.58 -5.45 18.54
N PRO A 64 -4.02 -5.33 19.80
CA PRO A 64 -3.17 -5.63 20.94
C PRO A 64 -2.60 -7.06 20.87
N SER A 65 -1.26 -7.16 20.92
CA SER A 65 -0.59 -8.46 20.94
C SER A 65 -0.99 -9.27 22.17
N ASN A 66 -1.29 -10.54 21.99
CA ASN A 66 -1.58 -11.46 23.09
C ASN A 66 -0.42 -11.61 24.09
N LYS A 67 0.82 -11.29 23.67
CA LYS A 67 2.02 -11.39 24.50
C LYS A 67 2.27 -10.14 25.35
N THR A 68 2.03 -8.97 24.74
CA THR A 68 2.39 -7.68 25.36
C THR A 68 1.18 -6.88 25.82
N GLY A 69 -0.01 -7.16 25.29
CA GLY A 69 -1.23 -6.39 25.51
C GLY A 69 -1.18 -4.99 24.86
N THR A 70 -0.24 -4.75 23.96
CA THR A 70 -0.01 -3.43 23.35
C THR A 70 -0.07 -3.49 21.82
N ASN A 71 -0.44 -2.35 21.20
CA ASN A 71 -0.53 -2.17 19.76
C ASN A 71 0.89 -1.95 19.17
N ASP A 72 1.65 -3.01 19.05
CA ASP A 72 3.06 -2.96 18.66
C ASP A 72 3.23 -2.59 17.19
N TYR A 73 2.33 -3.07 16.33
CA TYR A 73 2.37 -2.78 14.89
C TYR A 73 2.19 -1.28 14.61
N GLY A 74 1.16 -0.65 15.19
CA GLY A 74 0.92 0.79 15.04
C GLY A 74 2.09 1.64 15.54
N ARG A 75 2.73 1.23 16.65
CA ARG A 75 3.93 1.91 17.14
C ARG A 75 5.12 1.80 16.19
N TRP A 76 5.32 0.65 15.57
CA TRP A 76 6.38 0.47 14.55
C TRP A 76 6.12 1.29 13.31
N ILE A 77 4.88 1.26 12.79
CA ILE A 77 4.52 2.08 11.63
C ILE A 77 4.68 3.57 11.93
N LYS A 78 4.30 4.01 13.13
CA LYS A 78 4.53 5.39 13.55
C LYS A 78 6.02 5.74 13.56
N ALA A 79 6.87 4.89 14.12
CA ALA A 79 8.31 5.12 14.14
C ALA A 79 8.90 5.19 12.72
N VAL A 80 8.46 4.33 11.80
CA VAL A 80 8.85 4.37 10.39
C VAL A 80 8.38 5.66 9.72
N ALA A 81 7.14 6.09 9.98
CA ALA A 81 6.59 7.33 9.45
C ALA A 81 7.39 8.55 9.94
N ASP A 82 7.71 8.59 11.24
CA ASP A 82 8.48 9.69 11.83
C ASP A 82 9.89 9.77 11.23
N LEU A 83 10.55 8.63 10.98
CA LEU A 83 11.86 8.57 10.33
C LEU A 83 11.80 8.99 8.85
N ALA A 84 10.74 8.64 8.14
CA ALA A 84 10.58 8.89 6.71
C ALA A 84 9.94 10.26 6.41
N ASN A 85 9.23 10.86 7.35
CA ASN A 85 8.36 12.02 7.14
C ASN A 85 9.10 13.27 6.62
N SER A 86 10.38 13.40 6.87
CA SER A 86 11.18 14.49 6.32
C SER A 86 11.56 14.28 4.84
N VAL A 87 11.29 13.10 4.26
CA VAL A 87 11.85 12.69 2.96
C VAL A 87 10.77 12.27 1.95
N VAL A 88 9.66 11.69 2.40
CA VAL A 88 8.62 11.13 1.51
C VAL A 88 7.24 11.59 1.96
N PRO A 89 6.51 12.36 1.14
CA PRO A 89 5.10 12.62 1.41
C PRO A 89 4.31 11.31 1.38
N LEU A 90 3.38 11.15 2.31
CA LEU A 90 2.48 10.00 2.34
C LEU A 90 1.63 9.98 1.05
N PRO A 91 1.47 8.81 0.40
CA PRO A 91 1.00 8.74 -0.98
C PRO A 91 -0.47 9.11 -1.17
N ASN A 92 -1.34 8.88 -0.17
CA ASN A 92 -2.77 9.16 -0.29
C ASN A 92 -3.15 10.44 0.48
N SER A 93 -3.30 11.54 -0.26
CA SER A 93 -3.62 12.86 0.32
C SER A 93 -4.98 12.92 1.02
N ASN A 94 -5.98 12.17 0.55
CA ASN A 94 -7.31 12.13 1.16
C ASN A 94 -7.24 11.44 2.53
N CYS A 95 -6.55 10.32 2.61
CA CYS A 95 -6.29 9.64 3.88
C CYS A 95 -5.58 10.58 4.86
N VAL A 96 -4.53 11.27 4.42
CA VAL A 96 -3.77 12.20 5.26
C VAL A 96 -4.63 13.37 5.72
N ALA A 97 -5.51 13.90 4.86
CA ALA A 97 -6.42 14.99 5.20
C ALA A 97 -7.41 14.62 6.31
N ASP A 98 -7.87 13.35 6.32
CA ASP A 98 -8.80 12.82 7.33
C ASP A 98 -8.09 12.39 8.63
N ASN A 99 -6.78 12.11 8.57
CA ASN A 99 -5.99 11.60 9.70
C ASN A 99 -4.87 12.56 10.12
N LYS A 100 -5.13 13.88 10.18
CA LYS A 100 -4.13 14.92 10.42
C LYS A 100 -3.31 14.73 11.70
N GLU A 101 -3.95 14.23 12.77
CA GLU A 101 -3.27 13.99 14.05
C GLU A 101 -2.42 12.71 14.03
N ASN A 102 -2.78 11.74 13.19
CA ASN A 102 -2.14 10.44 13.08
C ASN A 102 -1.90 10.06 11.61
N PRO A 103 -1.12 10.83 10.85
CA PRO A 103 -0.95 10.60 9.41
C PRO A 103 -0.30 9.25 9.09
N HIS A 104 0.42 8.64 10.05
CA HIS A 104 0.98 7.30 9.92
C HIS A 104 -0.09 6.20 9.74
N TYR A 105 -1.35 6.44 10.11
CA TYR A 105 -2.45 5.52 9.81
C TYR A 105 -2.59 5.27 8.30
N CYS A 106 -2.20 6.23 7.47
CA CYS A 106 -2.23 6.09 6.02
C CYS A 106 -1.10 5.19 5.44
N LEU A 107 -0.28 4.60 6.30
CA LEU A 107 0.63 3.50 5.97
C LEU A 107 0.10 2.13 6.43
N MET A 108 -1.11 2.08 6.99
CA MET A 108 -1.73 0.85 7.50
C MET A 108 -2.92 0.49 6.61
N ALA A 109 -2.96 -0.74 6.11
CA ALA A 109 -3.98 -1.17 5.15
C ALA A 109 -5.41 -0.97 5.67
N GLU A 110 -5.67 -1.26 6.94
CA GLU A 110 -6.99 -1.12 7.58
C GLU A 110 -7.56 0.30 7.55
N HIS A 111 -6.68 1.32 7.59
CA HIS A 111 -7.09 2.72 7.51
C HIS A 111 -7.07 3.26 6.08
N LEU A 112 -6.15 2.76 5.25
CA LEU A 112 -5.89 3.25 3.91
C LEU A 112 -6.86 2.70 2.87
N VAL A 113 -7.30 1.44 2.99
CA VAL A 113 -8.04 0.71 1.95
C VAL A 113 -9.28 1.44 1.43
N LYS A 114 -10.00 2.14 2.30
CA LYS A 114 -11.21 2.90 1.93
C LYS A 114 -10.97 4.12 1.03
N TYR A 115 -9.72 4.56 0.90
CA TYR A 115 -9.35 5.70 0.06
C TYR A 115 -8.76 5.28 -1.28
N ILE A 116 -8.47 3.99 -1.46
CA ILE A 116 -7.89 3.46 -2.70
C ILE A 116 -8.98 3.40 -3.78
N GLN A 117 -8.66 3.93 -4.96
CA GLN A 117 -9.56 3.99 -6.11
C GLN A 117 -9.36 2.82 -7.07
N THR A 118 -8.14 2.31 -7.16
CA THR A 118 -7.80 1.17 -8.00
C THR A 118 -8.47 -0.11 -7.46
N PRO A 119 -9.17 -0.91 -8.28
CA PRO A 119 -9.75 -2.17 -7.84
C PRO A 119 -8.71 -3.11 -7.25
N LEU A 120 -9.03 -3.69 -6.09
CA LEU A 120 -8.17 -4.62 -5.36
C LEU A 120 -8.80 -6.02 -5.32
N PHE A 121 -7.97 -7.04 -5.51
CA PHE A 121 -8.24 -8.41 -5.08
C PHE A 121 -7.35 -8.71 -3.88
N ILE A 122 -7.94 -8.71 -2.68
CA ILE A 122 -7.22 -8.89 -1.43
C ILE A 122 -7.09 -10.40 -1.17
N ASP A 123 -5.85 -10.89 -1.10
CA ASP A 123 -5.54 -12.26 -0.69
C ASP A 123 -4.93 -12.22 0.71
N GLU A 124 -5.65 -12.78 1.69
CA GLU A 124 -5.26 -12.72 3.10
C GLU A 124 -5.67 -13.99 3.83
N SER A 125 -4.79 -14.50 4.69
CA SER A 125 -5.08 -15.66 5.52
C SER A 125 -5.97 -15.27 6.71
N LEU A 126 -7.06 -16.03 6.93
CA LEU A 126 -7.89 -15.88 8.13
C LEU A 126 -7.14 -16.27 9.43
N TYR A 127 -6.07 -17.03 9.31
CA TYR A 127 -5.25 -17.56 10.42
C TYR A 127 -3.78 -17.21 10.21
N ASP A 128 -3.51 -15.92 10.00
CA ASP A 128 -2.14 -15.45 9.82
C ASP A 128 -1.34 -15.65 11.12
N ALA A 129 -0.32 -16.51 11.05
CA ALA A 129 0.53 -16.86 12.20
C ALA A 129 1.30 -15.65 12.77
N TRP A 130 1.54 -14.62 11.98
CA TRP A 130 2.18 -13.39 12.43
C TRP A 130 1.21 -12.52 13.26
N GLN A 131 -0.04 -12.41 12.81
CA GLN A 131 -1.05 -11.56 13.46
C GLN A 131 -1.66 -12.17 14.72
N VAL A 132 -1.70 -13.51 14.85
CA VAL A 132 -2.26 -14.20 16.03
C VAL A 132 -1.27 -14.41 17.19
N GLN A 133 -0.07 -13.83 17.13
CA GLN A 133 0.97 -13.97 18.17
C GLN A 133 0.69 -13.11 19.43
#